data_287be366f39233a15732c28683af6f4a
#
_entry.id   287be366f39233a15732c28683af6f4a
#
_cell.length_a   1.000
_cell.length_b   1.000
_cell.length_c   1.000
_cell.angle_alpha   90.00
_cell.angle_beta   90.00
_cell.angle_gamma   90.00
#
_symmetry.space_group_name_H-M   'P 1'
#
loop_
_entity.id
_entity.type
_entity.pdbx_description
1 polymer ?
#
loop_
_entity_poly.entity_id
_entity_poly.type
_entity_poly.pdbx_seq_one_letter_code
_entity_poly.pdbx_strand_id
1 'polypeptide(L)'
;PLYSSAASDVYKRQVYALLPLVPIVLLLIFNKTVSGSIVLSVACAMVIGWCTALLVDAVCRRDLKTVFHDASSFFNGMGTMLTKVVSLIFVAALFAAGLQNAGVVSALISASKSFGLGLEGTGIVVSGAISIITLLTGSGVAAFTSLVPIAPDLAHALGGNTAALAVMMQVGAETVRAMSPVAGVVIIVAGFAKVSPLEVSRRCIVPSVVGYVVGISCAAILL
;
A
#
# COMPACT_ATOMS: atom_id res chain seq x y z
N PRO A 1 36.99 25.93 -11.33
CA PRO A 1 35.78 26.29 -10.56
C PRO A 1 34.52 25.53 -10.97
N LEU A 2 34.40 24.99 -12.18
CA LEU A 2 33.24 24.22 -12.66
C LEU A 2 33.06 22.86 -11.97
N TYR A 3 34.12 22.23 -11.53
CA TYR A 3 34.09 20.94 -10.81
C TYR A 3 33.52 21.05 -9.39
N SER A 4 33.71 22.19 -8.73
CA SER A 4 33.25 22.44 -7.38
C SER A 4 31.73 22.63 -7.30
N SER A 5 31.11 23.30 -8.30
CA SER A 5 29.66 23.52 -8.32
C SER A 5 28.88 22.23 -8.63
N ALA A 6 29.35 21.43 -9.59
CA ALA A 6 28.73 20.16 -9.93
C ALA A 6 28.79 19.16 -8.76
N ALA A 7 29.90 19.09 -8.03
CA ALA A 7 30.01 18.24 -6.85
C ALA A 7 29.07 18.67 -5.72
N SER A 8 28.91 19.98 -5.50
CA SER A 8 27.98 20.51 -4.48
C SER A 8 26.52 20.24 -4.83
N ASP A 9 26.15 20.27 -6.10
CA ASP A 9 24.78 20.00 -6.55
C ASP A 9 24.44 18.50 -6.48
N VAL A 10 25.42 17.63 -6.75
CA VAL A 10 25.26 16.17 -6.56
C VAL A 10 25.12 15.82 -5.07
N TYR A 11 25.90 16.47 -4.21
CA TYR A 11 25.81 16.23 -2.76
C TYR A 11 24.48 16.71 -2.17
N LYS A 12 23.96 17.85 -2.61
CA LYS A 12 22.62 18.32 -2.25
C LYS A 12 21.53 17.32 -2.67
N ARG A 13 21.61 16.77 -3.86
CA ARG A 13 20.65 15.77 -4.35
C ARG A 13 20.67 14.48 -3.52
N GLN A 14 21.83 14.06 -3.02
CA GLN A 14 21.95 12.88 -2.18
C GLN A 14 21.29 13.04 -0.80
N VAL A 15 21.40 14.22 -0.18
CA VAL A 15 20.71 14.52 1.09
C VAL A 15 19.19 14.44 0.93
N TYR A 16 18.64 14.95 -0.17
CA TYR A 16 17.20 14.87 -0.44
C TYR A 16 16.71 13.43 -0.62
N ALA A 17 17.55 12.53 -1.14
CA ALA A 17 17.19 11.12 -1.31
C ALA A 17 17.02 10.37 0.03
N LEU A 18 17.64 10.87 1.12
CA LEU A 18 17.53 10.28 2.45
C LEU A 18 16.27 10.75 3.22
N LEU A 19 15.68 11.89 2.84
CA LEU A 19 14.52 12.44 3.55
C LEU A 19 13.31 11.51 3.64
N PRO A 20 12.92 10.75 2.59
CA PRO A 20 11.83 9.80 2.68
C PRO A 20 12.06 8.65 3.66
N LEU A 21 13.32 8.38 4.03
CA LEU A 21 13.67 7.35 5.00
C LEU A 21 13.43 7.80 6.45
N VAL A 22 13.41 9.10 6.73
CA VAL A 22 13.24 9.64 8.09
C VAL A 22 12.00 9.11 8.79
N PRO A 23 10.77 9.18 8.23
CA PRO A 23 9.58 8.64 8.88
C PRO A 23 9.66 7.11 9.07
N ILE A 24 10.27 6.39 8.15
CA ILE A 24 10.43 4.93 8.24
C ILE A 24 11.36 4.58 9.41
N VAL A 25 12.50 5.23 9.50
CA VAL A 25 13.48 5.03 10.59
C VAL A 25 12.86 5.38 11.93
N LEU A 26 12.11 6.48 12.03
CA LEU A 26 11.39 6.86 13.25
C LEU A 26 10.39 5.78 13.67
N LEU A 27 9.61 5.24 12.74
CA LEU A 27 8.65 4.16 13.03
C LEU A 27 9.34 2.86 13.47
N LEU A 28 10.50 2.54 12.91
CA LEU A 28 11.27 1.37 13.33
C LEU A 28 11.86 1.53 14.74
N ILE A 29 12.41 2.70 15.06
CA ILE A 29 13.01 2.98 16.38
C ILE A 29 11.94 3.07 17.46
N PHE A 30 10.84 3.78 17.21
CA PHE A 30 9.74 4.02 18.16
C PHE A 30 8.59 3.02 17.99
N ASN A 31 8.90 1.77 17.67
CA ASN A 31 7.94 0.67 17.68
C ASN A 31 7.85 0.08 19.09
N LYS A 32 6.68 -0.45 19.45
CA LYS A 32 6.43 -1.11 20.75
C LYS A 32 7.44 -2.22 21.04
N THR A 33 7.95 -2.89 20.02
CA THR A 33 8.93 -3.98 20.14
C THR A 33 10.33 -3.49 20.50
N VAL A 34 10.71 -2.26 20.12
CA VAL A 34 12.07 -1.73 20.31
C VAL A 34 12.10 -0.76 21.48
N SER A 35 11.15 0.17 21.58
CA SER A 35 11.18 1.27 22.54
C SER A 35 10.30 1.04 23.78
N GLY A 36 9.47 0.01 23.81
CA GLY A 36 8.65 -0.42 24.96
C GLY A 36 7.67 0.61 25.52
N SER A 37 8.06 1.87 25.67
CA SER A 37 7.32 2.91 26.37
C SER A 37 6.72 3.99 25.47
N ILE A 38 7.30 4.25 24.30
CA ILE A 38 6.86 5.33 23.40
C ILE A 38 6.55 4.72 22.04
N VAL A 39 5.26 4.73 21.66
CA VAL A 39 4.80 4.31 20.35
C VAL A 39 4.49 5.54 19.52
N LEU A 40 5.27 5.76 18.46
CA LEU A 40 5.02 6.86 17.54
C LEU A 40 3.95 6.45 16.52
N SER A 41 2.90 7.26 16.37
CA SER A 41 1.91 7.02 15.32
C SER A 41 2.50 7.34 13.93
N VAL A 42 1.99 6.67 12.91
CA VAL A 42 2.40 6.91 11.51
C VAL A 42 2.22 8.37 11.13
N ALA A 43 1.11 8.99 11.54
CA ALA A 43 0.84 10.40 11.29
C ALA A 43 1.89 11.33 11.91
N CYS A 44 2.28 11.08 13.16
CA CYS A 44 3.34 11.86 13.82
C CYS A 44 4.70 11.68 13.12
N ALA A 45 5.06 10.44 12.74
CA ALA A 45 6.30 10.18 12.01
C ALA A 45 6.34 10.92 10.66
N MET A 46 5.22 10.94 9.94
CA MET A 46 5.11 11.65 8.66
C MET A 46 5.20 13.17 8.83
N VAL A 47 4.57 13.75 9.86
CA VAL A 47 4.68 15.19 10.17
C VAL A 47 6.12 15.56 10.54
N ILE A 48 6.79 14.75 11.36
CA ILE A 48 8.21 14.98 11.72
C ILE A 48 9.08 14.90 10.46
N GLY A 49 8.87 13.90 9.61
CA GLY A 49 9.58 13.75 8.34
C GLY A 49 9.39 14.96 7.42
N TRP A 50 8.16 15.46 7.32
CA TRP A 50 7.85 16.66 6.55
C TRP A 50 8.52 17.91 7.13
N CYS A 51 8.44 18.14 8.44
CA CYS A 51 9.15 19.25 9.11
C CYS A 51 10.66 19.17 8.89
N THR A 52 11.23 17.96 8.97
CA THR A 52 12.66 17.73 8.71
C THR A 52 13.02 18.08 7.26
N ALA A 53 12.18 17.70 6.31
CA ALA A 53 12.38 18.06 4.90
C ALA A 53 12.35 19.57 4.67
N LEU A 54 11.40 20.28 5.27
CA LEU A 54 11.35 21.77 5.19
C LEU A 54 12.57 22.43 5.83
N LEU A 55 13.04 21.94 6.97
CA LEU A 55 14.25 22.44 7.62
C LEU A 55 15.49 22.24 6.75
N VAL A 56 15.67 21.06 6.18
CA VAL A 56 16.77 20.77 5.27
C VAL A 56 16.70 21.67 4.04
N ASP A 57 15.52 21.85 3.48
CA ASP A 57 15.33 22.72 2.32
C ASP A 57 15.64 24.19 2.64
N ALA A 58 15.18 24.69 3.79
CA ALA A 58 15.47 26.04 4.28
C ALA A 58 16.99 26.28 4.44
N VAL A 59 17.69 25.30 5.01
CA VAL A 59 19.16 25.40 5.19
C VAL A 59 19.91 25.31 3.87
N CYS A 60 19.48 24.40 2.97
CA CYS A 60 20.16 24.19 1.69
C CYS A 60 19.96 25.31 0.68
N ARG A 61 18.73 25.84 0.59
CA ARG A 61 18.37 26.85 -0.41
C ARG A 61 18.54 28.27 0.11
N ARG A 62 18.45 28.48 1.43
CA ARG A 62 18.51 29.82 2.08
C ARG A 62 17.48 30.81 1.53
N ASP A 63 16.38 30.31 0.96
CA ASP A 63 15.28 31.10 0.41
C ASP A 63 13.95 30.70 1.06
N LEU A 64 13.53 31.45 2.06
CA LEU A 64 12.31 31.21 2.80
C LEU A 64 11.05 31.29 1.93
N LYS A 65 11.05 32.12 0.86
CA LYS A 65 9.88 32.22 -0.01
C LYS A 65 9.61 30.92 -0.75
N THR A 66 10.65 30.28 -1.26
CA THR A 66 10.57 28.98 -1.92
C THR A 66 10.12 27.90 -0.95
N VAL A 67 10.63 27.91 0.29
CA VAL A 67 10.22 26.94 1.33
C VAL A 67 8.73 27.09 1.67
N PHE A 68 8.21 28.31 1.81
CA PHE A 68 6.78 28.53 2.04
C PHE A 68 5.92 28.12 0.84
N HIS A 69 6.40 28.32 -0.37
CA HIS A 69 5.71 27.85 -1.58
C HIS A 69 5.65 26.32 -1.62
N ASP A 70 6.74 25.64 -1.30
CA ASP A 70 6.80 24.18 -1.27
C ASP A 70 5.93 23.60 -0.14
N ALA A 71 5.87 24.27 1.02
CA ALA A 71 4.92 23.93 2.08
C ALA A 71 3.45 24.07 1.62
N SER A 72 3.11 25.12 0.88
CA SER A 72 1.78 25.32 0.30
C SER A 72 1.44 24.20 -0.71
N SER A 73 2.40 23.80 -1.53
CA SER A 73 2.25 22.69 -2.48
C SER A 73 1.98 21.35 -1.78
N PHE A 74 2.59 21.13 -0.60
CA PHE A 74 2.30 19.96 0.23
C PHE A 74 0.84 19.94 0.69
N PHE A 75 0.31 21.05 1.21
CA PHE A 75 -1.09 21.11 1.64
C PHE A 75 -2.07 20.92 0.48
N ASN A 76 -1.77 21.47 -0.70
CA ASN A 76 -2.56 21.25 -1.91
C ASN A 76 -2.54 19.77 -2.34
N GLY A 77 -1.37 19.14 -2.29
CA GLY A 77 -1.22 17.70 -2.55
C GLY A 77 -1.99 16.85 -1.54
N MET A 78 -1.92 17.21 -0.26
CA MET A 78 -2.67 16.54 0.81
C MET A 78 -4.19 16.66 0.61
N GLY A 79 -4.70 17.84 0.24
CA GLY A 79 -6.11 18.05 -0.08
C GLY A 79 -6.58 17.19 -1.26
N THR A 80 -5.79 17.11 -2.32
CA THR A 80 -6.06 16.26 -3.48
C THR A 80 -6.09 14.78 -3.10
N MET A 81 -5.14 14.32 -2.29
CA MET A 81 -5.07 12.92 -1.83
C MET A 81 -6.21 12.61 -0.87
N LEU A 82 -6.55 13.52 0.04
CA LEU A 82 -7.68 13.37 0.95
C LEU A 82 -8.97 13.13 0.16
N THR A 83 -9.25 13.97 -0.84
CA THR A 83 -10.44 13.81 -1.69
C THR A 83 -10.45 12.45 -2.40
N LYS A 84 -9.33 12.03 -3.00
CA LYS A 84 -9.24 10.75 -3.71
C LYS A 84 -9.43 9.56 -2.76
N VAL A 85 -8.79 9.58 -1.60
CA VAL A 85 -8.84 8.47 -0.63
C VAL A 85 -10.21 8.39 0.03
N VAL A 86 -10.79 9.51 0.46
CA VAL A 86 -12.13 9.54 1.08
C VAL A 86 -13.19 9.08 0.10
N SER A 87 -13.13 9.55 -1.17
CA SER A 87 -14.06 9.09 -2.20
C SER A 87 -13.95 7.59 -2.44
N LEU A 88 -12.73 7.05 -2.48
CA LEU A 88 -12.50 5.61 -2.65
C LEU A 88 -13.09 4.80 -1.48
N ILE A 89 -12.85 5.23 -0.24
CA ILE A 89 -13.38 4.57 0.96
C ILE A 89 -14.91 4.61 0.98
N PHE A 90 -15.51 5.76 0.62
CA PHE A 90 -16.95 5.91 0.58
C PHE A 90 -17.61 4.98 -0.47
N VAL A 91 -17.08 4.96 -1.69
CA VAL A 91 -17.54 4.06 -2.75
C VAL A 91 -17.35 2.59 -2.38
N ALA A 92 -16.21 2.26 -1.76
CA ALA A 92 -15.93 0.90 -1.28
C ALA A 92 -16.93 0.47 -0.19
N ALA A 93 -17.26 1.34 0.75
CA ALA A 93 -18.27 1.05 1.78
C ALA A 93 -19.67 0.83 1.19
N LEU A 94 -20.08 1.65 0.21
CA LEU A 94 -21.34 1.45 -0.51
C LEU A 94 -21.35 0.13 -1.28
N PHE A 95 -20.26 -0.22 -1.95
CA PHE A 95 -20.12 -1.49 -2.67
C PHE A 95 -20.21 -2.68 -1.73
N ALA A 96 -19.52 -2.64 -0.59
CA ALA A 96 -19.56 -3.69 0.43
C ALA A 96 -20.97 -3.86 1.02
N ALA A 97 -21.67 -2.74 1.32
CA ALA A 97 -23.06 -2.79 1.75
C ALA A 97 -23.98 -3.41 0.67
N GLY A 98 -23.73 -3.11 -0.59
CA GLY A 98 -24.42 -3.75 -1.72
C GLY A 98 -24.18 -5.26 -1.76
N LEU A 99 -22.94 -5.74 -1.58
CA LEU A 99 -22.61 -7.17 -1.53
C LEU A 99 -23.27 -7.88 -0.34
N GLN A 100 -23.29 -7.24 0.83
CA GLN A 100 -23.96 -7.77 2.03
C GLN A 100 -25.47 -7.92 1.79
N ASN A 101 -26.12 -6.87 1.29
CA ASN A 101 -27.56 -6.89 0.99
C ASN A 101 -27.94 -7.85 -0.14
N ALA A 102 -27.05 -8.08 -1.10
CA ALA A 102 -27.22 -9.07 -2.16
C ALA A 102 -27.01 -10.51 -1.68
N GLY A 103 -26.62 -10.72 -0.40
CA GLY A 103 -26.40 -12.05 0.17
C GLY A 103 -25.08 -12.71 -0.24
N VAL A 104 -24.17 -11.97 -0.87
CA VAL A 104 -22.88 -12.51 -1.33
C VAL A 104 -22.03 -12.99 -0.14
N VAL A 105 -22.03 -12.25 0.97
CA VAL A 105 -21.33 -12.64 2.20
C VAL A 105 -21.89 -13.93 2.78
N SER A 106 -23.22 -14.04 2.86
CA SER A 106 -23.88 -15.25 3.36
C SER A 106 -23.63 -16.46 2.45
N ALA A 107 -23.62 -16.26 1.13
CA ALA A 107 -23.29 -17.30 0.16
C ALA A 107 -21.83 -17.77 0.31
N LEU A 108 -20.89 -16.85 0.50
CA LEU A 108 -19.49 -17.17 0.76
C LEU A 108 -19.32 -17.96 2.05
N ILE A 109 -19.97 -17.55 3.13
CA ILE A 109 -19.94 -18.27 4.43
C ILE A 109 -20.50 -19.67 4.27
N SER A 110 -21.64 -19.83 3.61
CA SER A 110 -22.28 -21.12 3.39
C SER A 110 -21.42 -22.04 2.53
N ALA A 111 -20.85 -21.52 1.44
CA ALA A 111 -19.92 -22.26 0.60
C ALA A 111 -18.67 -22.69 1.37
N SER A 112 -18.05 -21.77 2.13
CA SER A 112 -16.88 -22.07 2.94
C SER A 112 -17.14 -23.21 3.93
N LYS A 113 -18.29 -23.19 4.61
CA LYS A 113 -18.71 -24.25 5.54
C LYS A 113 -19.01 -25.56 4.83
N SER A 114 -19.66 -25.55 3.67
CA SER A 114 -20.02 -26.75 2.91
C SER A 114 -18.78 -27.45 2.34
N PHE A 115 -17.76 -26.71 1.96
CA PHE A 115 -16.47 -27.25 1.50
C PHE A 115 -15.49 -27.54 2.64
N GLY A 116 -15.88 -27.34 3.90
CA GLY A 116 -15.00 -27.52 5.06
C GLY A 116 -13.82 -26.53 5.09
N LEU A 117 -13.95 -25.40 4.39
CA LEU A 117 -12.94 -24.36 4.39
C LEU A 117 -13.02 -23.56 5.70
N GLY A 118 -11.94 -23.60 6.49
CA GLY A 118 -11.79 -22.71 7.62
C GLY A 118 -11.52 -21.27 7.19
N LEU A 119 -11.09 -20.43 8.14
CA LEU A 119 -10.70 -19.05 7.86
C LEU A 119 -9.60 -18.98 6.79
N GLU A 120 -8.60 -19.84 6.88
CA GLU A 120 -7.45 -19.88 5.96
C GLU A 120 -7.89 -20.20 4.53
N GLY A 121 -8.69 -21.24 4.34
CA GLY A 121 -9.21 -21.60 3.01
C GLY A 121 -10.08 -20.51 2.40
N THR A 122 -10.94 -19.89 3.22
CA THR A 122 -11.76 -18.75 2.79
C THR A 122 -10.88 -17.54 2.46
N GLY A 123 -9.85 -17.29 3.26
CA GLY A 123 -8.86 -16.24 3.01
C GLY A 123 -8.13 -16.41 1.68
N ILE A 124 -7.75 -17.65 1.33
CA ILE A 124 -7.14 -17.96 0.02
C ILE A 124 -8.12 -17.64 -1.13
N VAL A 125 -9.38 -18.05 -1.01
CA VAL A 125 -10.40 -17.79 -2.05
C VAL A 125 -10.62 -16.30 -2.25
N VAL A 126 -10.84 -15.56 -1.16
CA VAL A 126 -11.07 -14.10 -1.22
C VAL A 126 -9.82 -13.36 -1.70
N SER A 127 -8.63 -13.75 -1.23
CA SER A 127 -7.35 -13.21 -1.70
C SER A 127 -7.15 -13.47 -3.20
N GLY A 128 -7.52 -14.66 -3.68
CA GLY A 128 -7.51 -15.01 -5.10
C GLY A 128 -8.44 -14.12 -5.93
N ALA A 129 -9.65 -13.87 -5.44
CA ALA A 129 -10.59 -12.95 -6.09
C ALA A 129 -10.03 -11.52 -6.18
N ILE A 130 -9.46 -11.01 -5.08
CA ILE A 130 -8.78 -9.70 -5.06
C ILE A 130 -7.61 -9.68 -6.05
N SER A 131 -6.83 -10.77 -6.13
CA SER A 131 -5.73 -10.89 -7.09
C SER A 131 -6.20 -10.75 -8.54
N ILE A 132 -7.31 -11.38 -8.89
CA ILE A 132 -7.90 -11.27 -10.23
C ILE A 132 -8.33 -9.82 -10.49
N ILE A 133 -9.02 -9.19 -9.56
CA ILE A 133 -9.44 -7.79 -9.69
C ILE A 133 -8.22 -6.88 -9.84
N THR A 134 -7.18 -7.09 -9.04
CA THR A 134 -5.92 -6.32 -9.13
C THR A 134 -5.24 -6.50 -10.48
N LEU A 135 -5.21 -7.73 -11.01
CA LEU A 135 -4.61 -8.01 -12.31
C LEU A 135 -5.33 -7.26 -13.43
N LEU A 136 -6.66 -7.22 -13.40
CA LEU A 136 -7.49 -6.56 -14.39
C LEU A 136 -7.44 -5.03 -14.29
N THR A 137 -7.45 -4.49 -13.07
CA THR A 137 -7.51 -3.04 -12.82
C THR A 137 -6.12 -2.38 -12.70
N GLY A 138 -5.09 -3.15 -12.40
CA GLY A 138 -3.75 -2.65 -12.10
C GLY A 138 -3.64 -1.93 -10.74
N SER A 139 -4.69 -1.97 -9.90
CA SER A 139 -4.75 -1.25 -8.63
C SER A 139 -5.05 -2.19 -7.46
N GLY A 140 -4.00 -2.58 -6.71
CA GLY A 140 -4.16 -3.37 -5.49
C GLY A 140 -4.96 -2.64 -4.42
N VAL A 141 -4.73 -1.34 -4.26
CA VAL A 141 -5.46 -0.52 -3.28
C VAL A 141 -6.96 -0.52 -3.57
N ALA A 142 -7.37 -0.31 -4.83
CA ALA A 142 -8.78 -0.32 -5.20
C ALA A 142 -9.41 -1.71 -4.99
N ALA A 143 -8.73 -2.78 -5.38
CA ALA A 143 -9.20 -4.15 -5.20
C ALA A 143 -9.34 -4.51 -3.71
N PHE A 144 -8.34 -4.19 -2.89
CA PHE A 144 -8.37 -4.44 -1.45
C PHE A 144 -9.49 -3.65 -0.76
N THR A 145 -9.54 -2.33 -0.96
CA THR A 145 -10.53 -1.48 -0.30
C THR A 145 -11.96 -1.81 -0.67
N SER A 146 -12.20 -2.36 -1.87
CA SER A 146 -13.56 -2.77 -2.28
C SER A 146 -14.08 -4.00 -1.53
N LEU A 147 -13.21 -4.89 -1.09
CA LEU A 147 -13.61 -6.15 -0.46
C LEU A 147 -13.25 -6.24 1.03
N VAL A 148 -12.26 -5.48 1.54
CA VAL A 148 -11.89 -5.53 2.95
C VAL A 148 -13.04 -5.23 3.94
N PRO A 149 -14.06 -4.42 3.63
CA PRO A 149 -15.17 -4.19 4.56
C PRO A 149 -16.00 -5.44 4.88
N ILE A 150 -15.94 -6.50 4.07
CA ILE A 150 -16.63 -7.77 4.36
C ILE A 150 -15.80 -8.69 5.28
N ALA A 151 -14.52 -8.38 5.52
CA ALA A 151 -13.63 -9.22 6.30
C ALA A 151 -14.09 -9.46 7.74
N PRO A 152 -14.63 -8.47 8.48
CA PRO A 152 -15.13 -8.70 9.84
C PRO A 152 -16.23 -9.76 9.89
N ASP A 153 -17.23 -9.67 9.01
CA ASP A 153 -18.37 -10.59 9.01
C ASP A 153 -17.94 -12.02 8.65
N LEU A 154 -17.04 -12.17 7.67
CA LEU A 154 -16.46 -13.45 7.29
C LEU A 154 -15.63 -14.06 8.43
N ALA A 155 -14.76 -13.26 9.05
CA ALA A 155 -13.91 -13.74 10.13
C ALA A 155 -14.74 -14.16 11.35
N HIS A 156 -15.73 -13.37 11.76
CA HIS A 156 -16.61 -13.73 12.87
C HIS A 156 -17.43 -14.98 12.59
N ALA A 157 -17.97 -15.13 11.38
CA ALA A 157 -18.78 -16.31 11.02
C ALA A 157 -17.96 -17.62 10.95
N LEU A 158 -16.66 -17.52 10.70
CA LEU A 158 -15.73 -18.64 10.63
C LEU A 158 -14.91 -18.85 11.91
N GLY A 159 -15.16 -18.04 12.95
CA GLY A 159 -14.51 -18.17 14.26
C GLY A 159 -13.04 -17.75 14.26
N GLY A 160 -12.65 -16.82 13.38
CA GLY A 160 -11.27 -16.41 13.22
C GLY A 160 -11.01 -14.92 13.44
N ASN A 161 -9.76 -14.52 13.21
CA ASN A 161 -9.29 -13.16 13.39
C ASN A 161 -9.47 -12.32 12.12
N THR A 162 -10.14 -11.17 12.24
CA THR A 162 -10.35 -10.22 11.13
C THR A 162 -9.03 -9.69 10.57
N ALA A 163 -8.03 -9.44 11.42
CA ALA A 163 -6.74 -8.94 10.98
C ALA A 163 -6.00 -9.99 10.13
N ALA A 164 -6.10 -11.27 10.51
CA ALA A 164 -5.57 -12.39 9.76
C ALA A 164 -6.12 -12.42 8.32
N LEU A 165 -7.45 -12.38 8.20
CA LEU A 165 -8.11 -12.37 6.91
C LEU A 165 -7.74 -11.13 6.08
N ALA A 166 -7.70 -9.95 6.71
CA ALA A 166 -7.31 -8.71 6.02
C ALA A 166 -5.86 -8.76 5.52
N VAL A 167 -4.93 -9.36 6.26
CA VAL A 167 -3.55 -9.55 5.80
C VAL A 167 -3.49 -10.48 4.59
N MET A 168 -4.23 -11.58 4.58
CA MET A 168 -4.31 -12.48 3.41
C MET A 168 -4.87 -11.75 2.18
N MET A 169 -5.91 -10.95 2.37
CA MET A 169 -6.50 -10.11 1.31
C MET A 169 -5.49 -9.09 0.77
N GLN A 170 -4.71 -8.45 1.66
CA GLN A 170 -3.68 -7.48 1.28
C GLN A 170 -2.53 -8.12 0.50
N VAL A 171 -2.10 -9.32 0.91
CA VAL A 171 -1.09 -10.09 0.17
C VAL A 171 -1.55 -10.33 -1.28
N GLY A 172 -2.82 -10.74 -1.48
CA GLY A 172 -3.38 -10.90 -2.82
C GLY A 172 -3.41 -9.61 -3.64
N ALA A 173 -3.71 -8.49 -2.99
CA ALA A 173 -3.78 -7.20 -3.65
C ALA A 173 -2.41 -6.70 -4.15
N GLU A 174 -1.39 -6.79 -3.32
CA GLU A 174 -0.11 -6.13 -3.61
C GLU A 174 0.89 -7.00 -4.38
N THR A 175 0.94 -8.32 -4.10
CA THR A 175 1.90 -9.21 -4.77
C THR A 175 1.61 -9.37 -6.26
N VAL A 176 0.34 -9.40 -6.64
CA VAL A 176 -0.10 -9.62 -8.04
C VAL A 176 -0.06 -8.34 -8.87
N ARG A 177 -0.01 -7.18 -8.23
CA ARG A 177 -0.03 -5.87 -8.91
C ARG A 177 1.06 -5.72 -9.97
N ALA A 178 2.27 -6.22 -9.72
CA ALA A 178 3.38 -6.15 -10.68
C ALA A 178 3.19 -7.02 -11.94
N MET A 179 2.26 -7.98 -11.90
CA MET A 179 1.91 -8.80 -13.05
C MET A 179 0.91 -8.11 -14.00
N SER A 180 0.27 -7.01 -13.56
CA SER A 180 -0.71 -6.29 -14.37
C SER A 180 -0.03 -5.34 -15.35
N PRO A 181 -0.23 -5.51 -16.66
CA PRO A 181 0.34 -4.59 -17.67
C PRO A 181 -0.29 -3.19 -17.63
N VAL A 182 -1.45 -3.05 -16.98
CA VAL A 182 -2.16 -1.76 -16.81
C VAL A 182 -1.82 -1.07 -15.49
N ALA A 183 -1.01 -1.69 -14.63
CA ALA A 183 -0.56 -1.06 -13.39
C ALA A 183 0.33 0.15 -13.68
N GLY A 184 0.03 1.29 -13.04
CA GLY A 184 0.77 2.54 -13.26
C GLY A 184 2.28 2.39 -13.05
N VAL A 185 2.71 1.62 -12.05
CA VAL A 185 4.12 1.34 -11.80
C VAL A 185 4.77 0.59 -12.96
N VAL A 186 4.09 -0.42 -13.52
CA VAL A 186 4.58 -1.20 -14.66
C VAL A 186 4.70 -0.32 -15.90
N ILE A 187 3.71 0.54 -16.17
CA ILE A 187 3.73 1.48 -17.30
C ILE A 187 4.90 2.47 -17.17
N ILE A 188 5.13 3.01 -15.98
CA ILE A 188 6.23 3.95 -15.73
C ILE A 188 7.59 3.27 -15.95
N VAL A 189 7.79 2.08 -15.37
CA VAL A 189 9.04 1.30 -15.52
C VAL A 189 9.27 0.92 -16.97
N ALA A 190 8.24 0.48 -17.67
CA ALA A 190 8.30 0.15 -19.10
C ALA A 190 8.71 1.36 -19.96
N GLY A 191 8.17 2.55 -19.62
CA GLY A 191 8.53 3.80 -20.29
C GLY A 191 10.01 4.17 -20.10
N PHE A 192 10.54 4.04 -18.89
CA PHE A 192 11.97 4.26 -18.63
C PHE A 192 12.87 3.23 -19.32
N ALA A 193 12.47 1.97 -19.30
CA ALA A 193 13.23 0.88 -19.92
C ALA A 193 13.06 0.80 -21.44
N LYS A 194 12.16 1.61 -22.03
CA LYS A 194 11.82 1.61 -23.46
C LYS A 194 11.37 0.22 -23.98
N VAL A 195 10.63 -0.50 -23.16
CA VAL A 195 10.03 -1.80 -23.48
C VAL A 195 8.50 -1.73 -23.33
N SER A 196 7.78 -2.76 -23.78
CA SER A 196 6.33 -2.79 -23.60
C SER A 196 5.95 -3.10 -22.14
N PRO A 197 4.85 -2.54 -21.60
CA PRO A 197 4.36 -2.90 -20.27
C PRO A 197 4.10 -4.41 -20.11
N LEU A 198 3.67 -5.07 -21.18
CA LEU A 198 3.44 -6.52 -21.21
C LEU A 198 4.73 -7.32 -21.01
N GLU A 199 5.85 -6.84 -21.54
CA GLU A 199 7.14 -7.49 -21.34
C GLU A 199 7.63 -7.39 -19.90
N VAL A 200 7.45 -6.22 -19.27
CA VAL A 200 7.78 -6.02 -17.85
C VAL A 200 6.90 -6.93 -16.98
N SER A 201 5.58 -6.92 -17.20
CA SER A 201 4.66 -7.74 -16.41
C SER A 201 4.92 -9.23 -16.53
N ARG A 202 5.25 -9.73 -17.74
CA ARG A 202 5.64 -11.14 -17.95
C ARG A 202 6.87 -11.54 -17.13
N ARG A 203 7.87 -10.67 -17.00
CA ARG A 203 9.05 -10.93 -16.17
C ARG A 203 8.72 -10.95 -14.67
N CYS A 204 7.67 -10.25 -14.26
CA CYS A 204 7.21 -10.20 -12.88
C CYS A 204 6.31 -11.39 -12.48
N ILE A 205 5.84 -12.23 -13.43
CA ILE A 205 4.92 -13.34 -13.10
C ILE A 205 5.53 -14.28 -12.07
N VAL A 206 6.71 -14.81 -12.33
CA VAL A 206 7.33 -15.81 -11.46
C VAL A 206 7.59 -15.27 -10.05
N PRO A 207 8.28 -14.13 -9.88
CA PRO A 207 8.52 -13.59 -8.54
C PRO A 207 7.22 -13.20 -7.82
N SER A 208 6.21 -12.71 -8.51
CA SER A 208 4.92 -12.37 -7.90
C SER A 208 4.13 -13.60 -7.46
N VAL A 209 4.10 -14.66 -8.25
CA VAL A 209 3.45 -15.92 -7.86
C VAL A 209 4.16 -16.54 -6.66
N VAL A 210 5.48 -16.59 -6.66
CA VAL A 210 6.25 -17.05 -5.50
C VAL A 210 5.97 -16.19 -4.27
N GLY A 211 6.00 -14.87 -4.42
CA GLY A 211 5.68 -13.91 -3.35
C GLY A 211 4.26 -14.10 -2.81
N TYR A 212 3.28 -14.35 -3.69
CA TYR A 212 1.91 -14.63 -3.28
C TYR A 212 1.82 -15.93 -2.47
N VAL A 213 2.37 -17.02 -2.98
CA VAL A 213 2.33 -18.33 -2.27
C VAL A 213 3.02 -18.24 -0.92
N VAL A 214 4.23 -17.67 -0.86
CA VAL A 214 4.95 -17.49 0.41
C VAL A 214 4.18 -16.57 1.35
N GLY A 215 3.69 -15.43 0.87
CA GLY A 215 2.95 -14.47 1.69
C GLY A 215 1.66 -15.06 2.28
N ILE A 216 0.87 -15.80 1.48
CA ILE A 216 -0.34 -16.48 1.96
C ILE A 216 0.02 -17.59 2.96
N SER A 217 1.07 -18.38 2.68
CA SER A 217 1.50 -19.44 3.60
C SER A 217 1.98 -18.86 4.93
N CYS A 218 2.75 -17.79 4.92
CA CYS A 218 3.16 -17.09 6.14
C CYS A 218 1.97 -16.52 6.89
N ALA A 219 1.02 -15.89 6.20
CA ALA A 219 -0.18 -15.36 6.82
C ALA A 219 -1.04 -16.45 7.47
N ALA A 220 -1.16 -17.61 6.83
CA ALA A 220 -1.92 -18.74 7.37
C ALA A 220 -1.24 -19.42 8.58
N ILE A 221 0.10 -19.36 8.69
CA ILE A 221 0.83 -19.99 9.80
C ILE A 221 0.95 -19.03 11.01
N LEU A 222 1.07 -17.74 10.77
CA LEU A 222 1.36 -16.73 11.80
C LEU A 222 0.10 -16.13 12.45
N LEU A 223 -1.06 -16.34 11.87
CA LEU A 223 -2.33 -15.74 12.25
C LEU A 223 -3.39 -16.77 12.64
#